data_796ccc73633049f812f799f503e8f5e5
#
_entry.id   796ccc73633049f812f799f503e8f5e5
#
_cell.length_a   1.000
_cell.length_b   1.000
_cell.length_c   1.000
_cell.angle_alpha   90.00
_cell.angle_beta   90.00
_cell.angle_gamma   90.00
#
_symmetry.space_group_name_H-M   'P 1'
#
loop_
_entity.id
_entity.type
_entity.pdbx_description
1 polymer ?
#
loop_
_entity_poly.entity_id
_entity_poly.type
_entity_poly.pdbx_seq_one_letter_code
_entity_poly.pdbx_strand_id
1 'polypeptide(L)'
;LGDVYKRQGTEFRGVNLWVLICATMVASLGLNVNSAAVIIGAMCISPIMGPIMGIGFSLGINDFDLLKKSVRNFVLMFVVAISTSTLYFFISPLGNASSELLARTTPTTYDVLIAFFGGMAGIVAQSRQDRNSTVIPGVAIATALMPPLCTAGFGLATGQYRFFFGAFYLFFINTVFIALSTYIFTRFLKLSLIHISEPTRLQLI
;
A
#
# COMPACT_ATOMS: atom_id res chain seq x y z
N LEU A 1 11.02 -1.26 18.05
CA LEU A 1 10.05 -1.19 16.95
C LEU A 1 9.99 0.20 16.32
N GLY A 2 9.91 1.29 17.09
CA GLY A 2 9.84 2.64 16.56
C GLY A 2 11.06 3.07 15.73
N ASP A 3 12.26 2.70 16.13
CA ASP A 3 13.50 3.07 15.43
C ASP A 3 13.72 2.25 14.15
N VAL A 4 13.25 1.00 14.13
CA VAL A 4 13.30 0.14 12.93
C VAL A 4 12.33 0.70 11.87
N TYR A 5 11.14 1.13 12.29
CA TYR A 5 10.15 1.70 11.40
C TYR A 5 10.58 3.08 10.84
N LYS A 6 11.22 3.90 11.66
CA LYS A 6 11.79 5.20 11.25
C LYS A 6 12.88 5.05 10.18
N ARG A 7 13.60 3.92 10.16
CA ARG A 7 14.69 3.68 9.22
C ARG A 7 14.28 3.01 7.90
N GLN A 8 13.17 2.27 7.84
CA GLN A 8 12.89 1.38 6.71
C GLN A 8 11.78 1.80 5.75
N GLY A 9 10.88 2.71 6.08
CA GLY A 9 9.71 2.94 5.22
C GLY A 9 9.23 4.38 5.08
N THR A 10 9.64 5.27 5.98
CA THR A 10 9.10 6.63 6.04
C THR A 10 10.03 7.70 5.49
N GLU A 11 11.29 7.38 5.15
CA GLU A 11 12.15 8.34 4.48
C GLU A 11 11.88 8.35 2.98
N PHE A 12 11.27 9.45 2.55
CA PHE A 12 11.16 9.78 1.15
C PHE A 12 12.55 10.13 0.61
N ARG A 13 13.24 9.13 0.06
CA ARG A 13 14.47 9.34 -0.72
C ARG A 13 14.07 9.42 -2.19
N GLY A 14 14.74 10.28 -2.94
CA GLY A 14 14.48 10.43 -4.38
C GLY A 14 14.50 9.11 -5.15
N VAL A 15 15.25 8.11 -4.69
CA VAL A 15 15.29 6.75 -5.23
C VAL A 15 13.90 6.09 -5.18
N ASN A 16 13.16 6.22 -4.08
CA ASN A 16 11.82 5.62 -3.95
C ASN A 16 10.82 6.22 -4.94
N LEU A 17 11.00 7.48 -5.33
CA LEU A 17 10.18 8.14 -6.34
C LEU A 17 10.41 7.53 -7.73
N TRP A 18 11.66 7.33 -8.11
CA TRP A 18 12.01 6.68 -9.38
C TRP A 18 11.51 5.25 -9.45
N VAL A 19 11.67 4.50 -8.35
CA VAL A 19 11.13 3.13 -8.24
C VAL A 19 9.61 3.13 -8.40
N LEU A 20 8.90 4.08 -7.79
CA LEU A 20 7.45 4.21 -7.93
C LEU A 20 7.05 4.52 -9.38
N ILE A 21 7.73 5.46 -10.05
CA ILE A 21 7.47 5.79 -11.45
C ILE A 21 7.65 4.55 -12.33
N CYS A 22 8.78 3.84 -12.19
CA CYS A 22 9.03 2.60 -12.94
C CYS A 22 7.97 1.52 -12.63
N ALA A 23 7.63 1.30 -11.36
CA ALA A 23 6.59 0.35 -10.97
C ALA A 23 5.22 0.71 -11.58
N THR A 24 4.86 1.99 -11.58
CA THR A 24 3.60 2.47 -12.18
C THR A 24 3.58 2.29 -13.69
N MET A 25 4.70 2.55 -14.37
CA MET A 25 4.83 2.31 -15.81
C MET A 25 4.67 0.82 -16.14
N VAL A 26 5.35 -0.06 -15.41
CA VAL A 26 5.24 -1.53 -15.60
C VAL A 26 3.82 -2.02 -15.28
N ALA A 27 3.17 -1.51 -14.23
CA ALA A 27 1.78 -1.85 -13.91
C ALA A 27 0.81 -1.40 -15.02
N SER A 28 0.98 -0.18 -15.53
CA SER A 28 0.15 0.36 -16.62
C SER A 28 0.34 -0.42 -17.93
N LEU A 29 1.58 -0.81 -18.25
CA LEU A 29 1.88 -1.73 -19.35
C LEU A 29 1.20 -3.08 -19.15
N GLY A 30 1.31 -3.67 -17.94
CA GLY A 30 0.68 -4.94 -17.60
C GLY A 30 -0.85 -4.92 -17.76
N LEU A 31 -1.50 -3.84 -17.33
CA LEU A 31 -2.93 -3.61 -17.51
C LEU A 31 -3.29 -3.48 -19.00
N ASN A 32 -2.47 -2.80 -19.78
CA ASN A 32 -2.70 -2.58 -21.18
C ASN A 32 -2.58 -3.86 -22.01
N VAL A 33 -1.54 -4.67 -21.76
CA VAL A 33 -1.34 -5.97 -22.41
C VAL A 33 -2.12 -7.12 -21.76
N ASN A 34 -2.96 -6.82 -20.77
CA ASN A 34 -3.79 -7.80 -20.05
C ASN A 34 -2.98 -8.95 -19.43
N SER A 35 -1.82 -8.63 -18.84
CA SER A 35 -0.93 -9.62 -18.23
C SER A 35 -0.89 -9.50 -16.71
N ALA A 36 -1.59 -10.39 -16.01
CA ALA A 36 -1.57 -10.47 -14.55
C ALA A 36 -0.15 -10.66 -13.99
N ALA A 37 0.71 -11.43 -14.65
CA ALA A 37 2.08 -11.68 -14.20
C ALA A 37 2.93 -10.39 -14.16
N VAL A 38 2.81 -9.52 -15.17
CA VAL A 38 3.51 -8.23 -15.22
C VAL A 38 2.98 -7.30 -14.13
N ILE A 39 1.67 -7.29 -13.91
CA ILE A 39 1.02 -6.50 -12.85
C ILE A 39 1.54 -6.93 -11.47
N ILE A 40 1.60 -8.24 -11.20
CA ILE A 40 2.12 -8.80 -9.95
C ILE A 40 3.59 -8.38 -9.74
N GLY A 41 4.42 -8.46 -10.79
CA GLY A 41 5.81 -7.99 -10.73
C GLY A 41 5.93 -6.52 -10.34
N ALA A 42 5.09 -5.65 -10.92
CA ALA A 42 5.03 -4.23 -10.57
C ALA A 42 4.63 -3.98 -9.10
N MET A 43 3.70 -4.77 -8.57
CA MET A 43 3.28 -4.68 -7.17
C MET A 43 4.44 -5.00 -6.20
N CYS A 44 5.31 -5.97 -6.54
CA CYS A 44 6.44 -6.36 -5.71
C CYS A 44 7.48 -5.25 -5.52
N ILE A 45 7.64 -4.37 -6.52
CA ILE A 45 8.63 -3.28 -6.49
C ILE A 45 8.05 -1.95 -6.02
N SER A 46 6.73 -1.83 -5.90
CA SER A 46 6.07 -0.58 -5.53
C SER A 46 6.27 -0.22 -4.05
N PRO A 47 6.76 0.99 -3.74
CA PRO A 47 6.98 1.43 -2.37
C PRO A 47 5.71 2.00 -1.68
N ILE A 48 4.54 2.00 -2.34
CA ILE A 48 3.33 2.69 -1.86
C ILE A 48 2.77 2.11 -0.55
N MET A 49 3.05 0.85 -0.26
CA MET A 49 2.58 0.17 0.95
C MET A 49 3.22 0.73 2.23
N GLY A 50 4.48 1.15 2.18
CA GLY A 50 5.22 1.65 3.34
C GLY A 50 4.52 2.82 4.05
N PRO A 51 4.19 3.91 3.37
CA PRO A 51 3.46 5.03 3.97
C PRO A 51 2.07 4.66 4.53
N ILE A 52 1.33 3.75 3.88
CA ILE A 52 0.01 3.32 4.35
C ILE A 52 0.11 2.59 5.69
N MET A 53 1.04 1.65 5.79
CA MET A 53 1.33 0.98 7.06
C MET A 53 1.88 1.95 8.10
N GLY A 54 2.68 2.95 7.67
CA GLY A 54 3.16 4.05 8.50
C GLY A 54 2.03 4.85 9.16
N ILE A 55 0.95 5.10 8.45
CA ILE A 55 -0.26 5.76 8.98
C ILE A 55 -0.89 4.90 10.08
N GLY A 56 -1.15 3.62 9.83
CA GLY A 56 -1.74 2.72 10.83
C GLY A 56 -0.86 2.55 12.07
N PHE A 57 0.46 2.39 11.87
CA PHE A 57 1.43 2.25 12.94
C PHE A 57 1.53 3.52 13.80
N SER A 58 1.65 4.70 13.20
CA SER A 58 1.74 5.96 13.92
C SER A 58 0.52 6.27 14.77
N LEU A 59 -0.68 5.93 14.28
CA LEU A 59 -1.92 6.00 15.07
C LEU A 59 -1.88 5.02 16.23
N GLY A 60 -1.35 3.80 16.04
CA GLY A 60 -1.24 2.78 17.07
C GLY A 60 -0.33 3.17 18.24
N ILE A 61 0.75 3.90 17.96
CA ILE A 61 1.70 4.38 18.98
C ILE A 61 1.44 5.82 19.44
N ASN A 62 0.45 6.52 18.88
CA ASN A 62 0.14 7.94 19.11
C ASN A 62 1.31 8.90 18.77
N ASP A 63 2.05 8.64 17.70
CA ASP A 63 3.14 9.50 17.20
C ASP A 63 2.61 10.36 16.04
N PHE A 64 2.23 11.60 16.35
CA PHE A 64 1.65 12.54 15.37
C PHE A 64 2.69 13.07 14.37
N ASP A 65 3.96 13.13 14.71
CA ASP A 65 5.03 13.56 13.78
C ASP A 65 5.25 12.50 12.70
N LEU A 66 5.29 11.24 13.10
CA LEU A 66 5.35 10.11 12.18
C LEU A 66 4.09 10.03 11.30
N LEU A 67 2.89 10.28 11.88
CA LEU A 67 1.64 10.33 11.13
C LEU A 67 1.68 11.38 10.02
N LYS A 68 2.05 12.62 10.35
CA LYS A 68 2.14 13.71 9.39
C LYS A 68 3.12 13.41 8.26
N LYS A 69 4.28 12.82 8.59
CA LYS A 69 5.28 12.39 7.62
C LYS A 69 4.74 11.29 6.70
N SER A 70 4.07 10.27 7.26
CA SER A 70 3.51 9.15 6.51
C SER A 70 2.39 9.60 5.57
N VAL A 71 1.48 10.45 6.04
CA VAL A 71 0.39 11.00 5.22
C VAL A 71 0.96 11.86 4.08
N ARG A 72 1.94 12.73 4.35
CA ARG A 72 2.57 13.53 3.31
C ARG A 72 3.22 12.66 2.23
N ASN A 73 3.95 11.63 2.65
CA ASN A 73 4.60 10.71 1.72
C ASN A 73 3.58 9.89 0.92
N PHE A 74 2.50 9.45 1.55
CA PHE A 74 1.41 8.76 0.88
C PHE A 74 0.77 9.63 -0.21
N VAL A 75 0.41 10.89 0.12
CA VAL A 75 -0.19 11.82 -0.84
C VAL A 75 0.76 12.11 -2.01
N LEU A 76 2.05 12.31 -1.75
CA LEU A 76 3.05 12.50 -2.80
C LEU A 76 3.13 11.29 -3.74
N MET A 77 3.23 10.06 -3.17
CA MET A 77 3.29 8.84 -3.96
C MET A 77 2.01 8.61 -4.75
N PHE A 78 0.85 8.89 -4.16
CA PHE A 78 -0.44 8.81 -4.83
C PHE A 78 -0.50 9.74 -6.06
N VAL A 79 -0.15 11.02 -5.89
CA VAL A 79 -0.16 12.00 -6.98
C VAL A 79 0.81 11.62 -8.09
N VAL A 80 2.03 11.19 -7.74
CA VAL A 80 3.02 10.77 -8.74
C VAL A 80 2.56 9.53 -9.50
N ALA A 81 2.03 8.52 -8.82
CA ALA A 81 1.57 7.30 -9.47
C ALA A 81 0.38 7.57 -10.40
N ILE A 82 -0.63 8.33 -9.95
CA ILE A 82 -1.77 8.69 -10.80
C ILE A 82 -1.33 9.51 -12.02
N SER A 83 -0.45 10.49 -11.84
CA SER A 83 0.06 11.33 -12.93
C SER A 83 0.85 10.50 -13.94
N THR A 84 1.72 9.60 -13.48
CA THR A 84 2.51 8.72 -14.34
C THR A 84 1.61 7.78 -15.14
N SER A 85 0.61 7.17 -14.50
CA SER A 85 -0.33 6.27 -15.17
C SER A 85 -1.20 7.02 -16.19
N THR A 86 -1.72 8.20 -15.80
CA THR A 86 -2.52 9.04 -16.71
C THR A 86 -1.71 9.44 -17.94
N LEU A 87 -0.45 9.86 -17.76
CA LEU A 87 0.45 10.21 -18.86
C LEU A 87 0.71 9.01 -19.78
N TYR A 88 0.95 7.83 -19.19
CA TYR A 88 1.14 6.61 -19.97
C TYR A 88 -0.08 6.30 -20.85
N PHE A 89 -1.28 6.27 -20.28
CA PHE A 89 -2.50 5.95 -21.02
C PHE A 89 -2.92 7.05 -22.00
N PHE A 90 -2.54 8.29 -21.74
CA PHE A 90 -2.76 9.38 -22.70
C PHE A 90 -1.91 9.24 -23.97
N ILE A 91 -0.68 8.72 -23.83
CA ILE A 91 0.24 8.50 -24.96
C ILE A 91 -0.03 7.16 -25.65
N SER A 92 -0.56 6.17 -24.92
CA SER A 92 -0.77 4.81 -25.42
C SER A 92 -1.91 4.76 -26.46
N PRO A 93 -1.68 4.17 -27.63
CA PRO A 93 -2.70 4.08 -28.69
C PRO A 93 -3.79 3.02 -28.41
N LEU A 94 -3.62 2.19 -27.39
CA LEU A 94 -4.53 1.10 -27.03
C LEU A 94 -5.63 1.63 -26.11
N GLY A 95 -6.73 2.12 -26.69
CA GLY A 95 -7.87 2.70 -25.97
C GLY A 95 -8.91 1.71 -25.45
N ASN A 96 -8.73 0.39 -25.68
CA ASN A 96 -9.71 -0.61 -25.27
C ASN A 96 -9.45 -1.05 -23.83
N ALA A 97 -10.52 -1.06 -23.01
CA ALA A 97 -10.45 -1.54 -21.65
C ALA A 97 -10.20 -3.05 -21.63
N SER A 98 -9.06 -3.48 -21.07
CA SER A 98 -8.73 -4.88 -20.86
C SER A 98 -9.58 -5.49 -19.74
N SER A 99 -9.68 -6.82 -19.66
CA SER A 99 -10.40 -7.51 -18.60
C SER A 99 -9.78 -7.23 -17.21
N GLU A 100 -8.47 -7.04 -17.13
CA GLU A 100 -7.78 -6.64 -15.90
C GLU A 100 -8.17 -5.23 -15.44
N LEU A 101 -8.38 -4.28 -16.36
CA LEU A 101 -8.89 -2.95 -16.04
C LEU A 101 -10.32 -3.02 -15.49
N LEU A 102 -11.19 -3.79 -16.15
CA LEU A 102 -12.59 -3.96 -15.72
C LEU A 102 -12.69 -4.60 -14.33
N ALA A 103 -11.87 -5.61 -14.04
CA ALA A 103 -11.85 -6.28 -12.75
C ALA A 103 -11.52 -5.35 -11.57
N ARG A 104 -10.91 -4.20 -11.81
CA ARG A 104 -10.51 -3.24 -10.76
C ARG A 104 -11.53 -2.10 -10.55
N THR A 105 -12.66 -2.13 -11.24
CA THR A 105 -13.71 -1.09 -11.13
C THR A 105 -14.86 -1.45 -10.20
N THR A 106 -14.95 -2.71 -9.78
CA THR A 106 -16.03 -3.22 -8.94
C THR A 106 -15.45 -3.86 -7.67
N PRO A 107 -15.37 -3.10 -6.56
CA PRO A 107 -14.88 -3.64 -5.29
C PRO A 107 -15.84 -4.71 -4.76
N THR A 108 -15.27 -5.75 -4.17
CA THR A 108 -15.98 -6.86 -3.56
C THR A 108 -15.72 -6.92 -2.05
N THR A 109 -16.57 -7.61 -1.31
CA THR A 109 -16.35 -7.85 0.11
C THR A 109 -15.03 -8.61 0.37
N TYR A 110 -14.62 -9.44 -0.60
CA TYR A 110 -13.36 -10.17 -0.50
C TYR A 110 -12.13 -9.25 -0.53
N ASP A 111 -12.18 -8.14 -1.28
CA ASP A 111 -11.09 -7.16 -1.32
C ASP A 111 -10.85 -6.56 0.05
N VAL A 112 -11.92 -6.27 0.79
CA VAL A 112 -11.86 -5.77 2.17
C VAL A 112 -11.17 -6.77 3.11
N LEU A 113 -11.56 -8.04 3.04
CA LEU A 113 -10.96 -9.09 3.87
C LEU A 113 -9.49 -9.29 3.52
N ILE A 114 -9.15 -9.31 2.23
CA ILE A 114 -7.77 -9.43 1.76
C ILE A 114 -6.93 -8.24 2.24
N ALA A 115 -7.44 -7.02 2.15
CA ALA A 115 -6.76 -5.83 2.62
C ALA A 115 -6.53 -5.85 4.15
N PHE A 116 -7.52 -6.31 4.92
CA PHE A 116 -7.43 -6.42 6.37
C PHE A 116 -6.38 -7.47 6.80
N PHE A 117 -6.48 -8.70 6.31
CA PHE A 117 -5.51 -9.75 6.66
C PHE A 117 -4.13 -9.49 6.07
N GLY A 118 -4.06 -8.91 4.88
CA GLY A 118 -2.81 -8.48 4.25
C GLY A 118 -2.10 -7.42 5.09
N GLY A 119 -2.79 -6.40 5.55
CA GLY A 119 -2.23 -5.37 6.44
C GLY A 119 -1.75 -5.95 7.77
N MET A 120 -2.48 -6.90 8.36
CA MET A 120 -2.07 -7.61 9.57
C MET A 120 -0.79 -8.43 9.34
N ALA A 121 -0.71 -9.19 8.25
CA ALA A 121 0.48 -9.95 7.89
C ALA A 121 1.70 -9.02 7.67
N GLY A 122 1.47 -7.86 7.05
CA GLY A 122 2.49 -6.85 6.80
C GLY A 122 3.11 -6.30 8.09
N ILE A 123 2.30 -5.94 9.09
CA ILE A 123 2.84 -5.42 10.36
C ILE A 123 3.56 -6.51 11.16
N VAL A 124 3.08 -7.76 11.12
CA VAL A 124 3.78 -8.89 11.74
C VAL A 124 5.14 -9.12 11.08
N ALA A 125 5.20 -9.10 9.76
CA ALA A 125 6.45 -9.23 9.02
C ALA A 125 7.45 -8.12 9.33
N GLN A 126 6.97 -6.87 9.46
CA GLN A 126 7.82 -5.74 9.82
C GLN A 126 8.25 -5.73 11.30
N SER A 127 7.50 -6.38 12.18
CA SER A 127 7.84 -6.48 13.60
C SER A 127 9.03 -7.43 13.85
N ARG A 128 9.33 -8.33 12.92
CA ARG A 128 10.51 -9.20 12.97
C ARG A 128 11.71 -8.47 12.39
N GLN A 129 12.86 -8.57 13.08
CA GLN A 129 14.11 -7.91 12.67
C GLN A 129 14.87 -8.65 11.56
N ASP A 130 14.36 -9.76 11.08
CA ASP A 130 15.03 -10.55 10.03
C ASP A 130 14.98 -9.79 8.68
N ARG A 131 16.14 -9.34 8.24
CA ARG A 131 16.36 -8.56 7.00
C ARG A 131 15.90 -9.27 5.72
N ASN A 132 15.62 -10.56 5.76
CA ASN A 132 15.29 -11.40 4.61
C ASN A 132 13.80 -11.77 4.55
N SER A 133 12.92 -10.94 5.08
CA SER A 133 11.48 -11.22 5.06
C SER A 133 10.93 -11.14 3.63
N THR A 134 10.68 -12.28 3.01
CA THR A 134 9.95 -12.42 1.73
C THR A 134 8.45 -12.15 1.87
N VAL A 135 7.97 -11.93 3.09
CA VAL A 135 6.56 -11.71 3.39
C VAL A 135 6.08 -10.34 2.90
N ILE A 136 6.94 -9.30 2.95
CA ILE A 136 6.56 -7.94 2.54
C ILE A 136 6.13 -7.87 1.06
N PRO A 137 6.88 -8.44 0.09
CA PRO A 137 6.41 -8.52 -1.29
C PRO A 137 5.09 -9.28 -1.44
N GLY A 138 4.92 -10.39 -0.72
CA GLY A 138 3.68 -11.17 -0.74
C GLY A 138 2.46 -10.38 -0.26
N VAL A 139 2.62 -9.56 0.77
CA VAL A 139 1.55 -8.67 1.26
C VAL A 139 1.23 -7.58 0.24
N ALA A 140 2.23 -7.00 -0.40
CA ALA A 140 2.02 -6.00 -1.45
C ALA A 140 1.24 -6.57 -2.65
N ILE A 141 1.47 -7.84 -3.01
CA ILE A 141 0.70 -8.56 -4.02
C ILE A 141 -0.75 -8.77 -3.56
N ALA A 142 -0.94 -9.28 -2.35
CA ALA A 142 -2.26 -9.60 -1.83
C ALA A 142 -3.17 -8.37 -1.73
N THR A 143 -2.64 -7.24 -1.30
CA THR A 143 -3.43 -6.01 -1.08
C THR A 143 -3.73 -5.22 -2.35
N ALA A 144 -3.14 -5.58 -3.48
CA ALA A 144 -3.46 -5.08 -4.82
C ALA A 144 -3.71 -3.56 -4.91
N LEU A 145 -2.80 -2.74 -4.36
CA LEU A 145 -2.95 -1.27 -4.34
C LEU A 145 -2.63 -0.61 -5.69
N MET A 146 -1.61 -1.13 -6.39
CA MET A 146 -1.13 -0.53 -7.65
C MET A 146 -2.13 -0.61 -8.81
N PRO A 147 -2.78 -1.75 -9.09
CA PRO A 147 -3.67 -1.87 -10.24
C PRO A 147 -4.88 -0.94 -10.18
N PRO A 148 -5.61 -0.79 -9.06
CA PRO A 148 -6.69 0.18 -8.98
C PRO A 148 -6.21 1.62 -9.21
N LEU A 149 -5.02 1.97 -8.69
CA LEU A 149 -4.46 3.31 -8.89
C LEU A 149 -4.14 3.59 -10.37
N CYS A 150 -3.56 2.60 -11.07
CA CYS A 150 -3.30 2.70 -12.51
C CYS A 150 -4.61 2.69 -13.33
N THR A 151 -5.63 1.94 -12.93
CA THR A 151 -6.95 1.95 -13.57
C THR A 151 -7.65 3.30 -13.37
N ALA A 152 -7.48 3.95 -12.23
CA ALA A 152 -7.95 5.32 -12.04
C ALA A 152 -7.24 6.29 -13.00
N GLY A 153 -5.93 6.14 -13.21
CA GLY A 153 -5.18 6.90 -14.22
C GLY A 153 -5.69 6.68 -15.65
N PHE A 154 -6.03 5.44 -16.00
CA PHE A 154 -6.70 5.12 -17.28
C PHE A 154 -8.03 5.86 -17.42
N GLY A 155 -8.86 5.86 -16.38
CA GLY A 155 -10.14 6.57 -16.35
C GLY A 155 -9.99 8.07 -16.58
N LEU A 156 -8.94 8.70 -16.01
CA LEU A 156 -8.62 10.12 -16.24
C LEU A 156 -8.14 10.36 -17.68
N ALA A 157 -7.25 9.51 -18.21
CA ALA A 157 -6.68 9.68 -19.53
C ALA A 157 -7.72 9.53 -20.66
N THR A 158 -8.70 8.62 -20.47
CA THR A 158 -9.75 8.33 -21.47
C THR A 158 -11.04 9.13 -21.25
N GLY A 159 -11.13 9.93 -20.18
CA GLY A 159 -12.34 10.66 -19.80
C GLY A 159 -13.50 9.77 -19.31
N GLN A 160 -13.21 8.51 -18.97
CA GLN A 160 -14.21 7.54 -18.51
C GLN A 160 -14.33 7.59 -16.99
N TYR A 161 -15.13 8.46 -16.47
CA TYR A 161 -15.32 8.68 -15.02
C TYR A 161 -15.73 7.42 -14.24
N ARG A 162 -16.41 6.48 -14.87
CA ARG A 162 -16.78 5.21 -14.26
C ARG A 162 -15.55 4.39 -13.83
N PHE A 163 -14.51 4.35 -14.67
CA PHE A 163 -13.25 3.68 -14.35
C PHE A 163 -12.51 4.42 -13.24
N PHE A 164 -12.48 5.75 -13.31
CA PHE A 164 -11.83 6.56 -12.29
C PHE A 164 -12.45 6.33 -10.91
N PHE A 165 -13.75 6.57 -10.77
CA PHE A 165 -14.42 6.47 -9.45
C PHE A 165 -14.46 5.03 -8.91
N GLY A 166 -14.70 4.02 -9.77
CA GLY A 166 -14.71 2.62 -9.33
C GLY A 166 -13.35 2.17 -8.82
N ALA A 167 -12.29 2.44 -9.58
CA ALA A 167 -10.95 2.06 -9.19
C ALA A 167 -10.40 2.88 -8.02
N PHE A 168 -10.70 4.18 -7.98
CA PHE A 168 -10.33 5.04 -6.84
C PHE A 168 -11.00 4.57 -5.55
N TYR A 169 -12.27 4.18 -5.59
CA TYR A 169 -13.00 3.65 -4.45
C TYR A 169 -12.39 2.34 -3.95
N LEU A 170 -12.03 1.42 -4.85
CA LEU A 170 -11.34 0.18 -4.49
C LEU A 170 -9.97 0.47 -3.84
N PHE A 171 -9.18 1.38 -4.42
CA PHE A 171 -7.91 1.80 -3.85
C PHE A 171 -8.09 2.40 -2.45
N PHE A 172 -9.09 3.26 -2.26
CA PHE A 172 -9.38 3.91 -0.99
C PHE A 172 -9.78 2.90 0.09
N ILE A 173 -10.67 1.95 -0.22
CA ILE A 173 -11.07 0.88 0.69
C ILE A 173 -9.84 0.08 1.11
N ASN A 174 -9.04 -0.40 0.17
CA ASN A 174 -7.84 -1.18 0.48
C ASN A 174 -6.88 -0.40 1.38
N THR A 175 -6.65 0.88 1.09
CA THR A 175 -5.80 1.77 1.90
C THR A 175 -6.32 1.90 3.34
N VAL A 176 -7.62 2.14 3.52
CA VAL A 176 -8.24 2.29 4.84
C VAL A 176 -8.15 1.00 5.63
N PHE A 177 -8.47 -0.15 5.04
CA PHE A 177 -8.46 -1.42 5.76
C PHE A 177 -7.05 -1.91 6.08
N ILE A 178 -6.04 -1.64 5.24
CA ILE A 178 -4.64 -1.90 5.57
C ILE A 178 -4.19 -1.02 6.75
N ALA A 179 -4.48 0.27 6.72
CA ALA A 179 -4.14 1.17 7.81
C ALA A 179 -4.85 0.80 9.11
N LEU A 180 -6.13 0.42 9.04
CA LEU A 180 -6.93 0.00 10.18
C LEU A 180 -6.41 -1.29 10.80
N SER A 181 -6.13 -2.31 10.01
CA SER A 181 -5.57 -3.57 10.50
C SER A 181 -4.19 -3.37 11.13
N THR A 182 -3.34 -2.54 10.52
CA THR A 182 -2.04 -2.15 11.08
C THR A 182 -2.20 -1.43 12.42
N TYR A 183 -3.15 -0.51 12.54
CA TYR A 183 -3.48 0.18 13.78
C TYR A 183 -3.91 -0.79 14.88
N ILE A 184 -4.90 -1.63 14.60
CA ILE A 184 -5.45 -2.61 15.57
C ILE A 184 -4.33 -3.53 16.06
N PHE A 185 -3.54 -4.08 15.15
CA PHE A 185 -2.50 -5.03 15.50
C PHE A 185 -1.34 -4.36 16.27
N THR A 186 -0.98 -3.12 15.94
CA THR A 186 0.02 -2.33 16.69
C THR A 186 -0.45 -2.07 18.13
N ARG A 187 -1.73 -1.76 18.32
CA ARG A 187 -2.33 -1.59 19.64
C ARG A 187 -2.30 -2.91 20.43
N PHE A 188 -2.65 -4.01 19.80
CA PHE A 188 -2.63 -5.33 20.42
C PHE A 188 -1.22 -5.75 20.86
N LEU A 189 -0.21 -5.57 20.00
CA LEU A 189 1.18 -5.85 20.34
C LEU A 189 1.70 -4.95 21.46
N LYS A 190 1.33 -3.67 21.49
CA LYS A 190 1.72 -2.74 22.55
C LYS A 190 1.14 -3.16 23.90
N LEU A 191 -0.12 -3.58 23.94
CA LEU A 191 -0.77 -4.11 25.16
C LEU A 191 -0.12 -5.42 25.62
N SER A 192 0.22 -6.32 24.71
CA SER A 192 0.90 -7.59 25.02
C SER A 192 2.28 -7.36 25.64
N LEU A 193 3.06 -6.40 25.13
CA LEU A 193 4.38 -6.08 25.67
C LEU A 193 4.31 -5.46 27.09
N ILE A 194 3.30 -4.64 27.38
CA ILE A 194 3.08 -4.07 28.71
C ILE A 194 2.76 -5.19 29.70
N HIS A 195 1.92 -6.15 29.33
CA HIS A 195 1.54 -7.28 30.20
C HIS A 195 2.72 -8.22 30.50
N ILE A 196 3.69 -8.34 29.59
CA ILE A 196 4.90 -9.17 29.81
C ILE A 196 5.93 -8.45 30.68
N SER A 197 5.97 -7.12 30.68
CA SER A 197 6.95 -6.33 31.44
C SER A 197 6.54 -6.02 32.87
N GLU A 198 5.26 -6.07 33.22
CA GLU A 198 4.77 -5.78 34.58
C GLU A 198 5.03 -6.88 35.63
N PRO A 199 4.97 -8.20 35.34
CA PRO A 199 5.18 -9.20 36.37
C PRO A 199 6.61 -9.24 36.96
N THR A 200 7.59 -8.71 36.24
CA THR A 200 8.99 -8.74 36.70
C THR A 200 9.32 -7.66 37.74
N ARG A 201 8.53 -6.59 37.82
CA ARG A 201 8.73 -5.53 38.84
C ARG A 201 8.14 -5.84 40.22
N LEU A 202 7.16 -6.73 40.30
CA LEU A 202 6.52 -7.12 41.56
C LEU A 202 7.24 -8.25 42.30
N GLN A 203 8.26 -8.88 41.71
CA GLN A 203 9.06 -9.93 42.33
C GLN A 203 10.38 -9.44 42.95
N LEU A 204 10.65 -8.14 42.96
CA LEU A 204 11.87 -7.51 43.47
C LEU A 204 11.64 -6.60 44.70
N ILE A 205 10.56 -6.84 45.49
CA ILE A 205 10.35 -6.19 46.82
C ILE A 205 10.30 -7.26 47.91
#